data_988540d8ad3677076ce1c2329460792c
#
_entry.id   988540d8ad3677076ce1c2329460792c
#
_cell.length_a   1.000
_cell.length_b   1.000
_cell.length_c   1.000
_cell.angle_alpha   90.00
_cell.angle_beta   90.00
_cell.angle_gamma   90.00
#
_symmetry.space_group_name_H-M   'P 1'
#
loop_
_entity.id
_entity.type
_entity.pdbx_description
1 polymer ?
#
loop_
_entity_poly.entity_id
_entity_poly.type
_entity_poly.pdbx_seq_one_letter_code
_entity_poly.pdbx_strand_id
1 'polypeptide(L)'
;MANVIEEAKSGRASCRTCKKTIGKGELRLGVEVTTQFSDTPSMQWHHVLCAAGKLPGELKEALGTYEGEVGNRAELDKAMEEAIKKGGAKPGGFPYVDRAPTGRAKCMQCDEAIEKQSFRVAVEREVDTGSFVTRGAGYLHPKCVAENLENVGGSTDDLIEGIKKNSRIPEADIEIVLAEITPG
;
A
#
# COMPACT_ATOMS: atom_id res chain seq x y z
N MET A 1 11.97 -7.24 1.48
CA MET A 1 11.92 -7.02 0.01
C MET A 1 12.69 -5.75 -0.29
N ALA A 2 13.66 -5.81 -1.21
CA ALA A 2 14.51 -4.66 -1.50
C ALA A 2 13.95 -3.94 -2.74
N ASN A 3 13.52 -2.69 -2.56
CA ASN A 3 13.17 -1.80 -3.65
C ASN A 3 14.43 -1.02 -4.06
N VAL A 4 14.75 -0.96 -5.34
CA VAL A 4 15.98 -0.33 -5.82
C VAL A 4 15.70 0.63 -6.99
N ILE A 5 16.38 1.78 -6.98
CA ILE A 5 16.44 2.66 -8.15
C ILE A 5 17.82 2.51 -8.79
N GLU A 6 17.84 2.29 -10.08
CA GLU A 6 19.07 2.21 -10.85
C GLU A 6 18.87 2.69 -12.29
N GLU A 7 19.95 3.01 -12.97
CA GLU A 7 19.93 3.23 -14.42
C GLU A 7 19.85 1.89 -15.18
N ALA A 8 19.00 1.85 -16.19
CA ALA A 8 18.86 0.65 -17.02
C ALA A 8 20.16 0.37 -17.81
N LYS A 9 20.84 -0.72 -17.47
CA LYS A 9 22.10 -1.15 -18.11
C LYS A 9 21.92 -1.48 -19.60
N SER A 10 20.71 -1.85 -19.99
CA SER A 10 20.37 -2.18 -21.39
C SER A 10 18.92 -1.81 -21.68
N GLY A 11 18.57 -1.54 -22.95
CA GLY A 11 17.19 -1.28 -23.38
C GLY A 11 16.33 -2.55 -23.56
N ARG A 12 16.58 -3.63 -22.81
CA ARG A 12 15.84 -4.90 -22.95
C ARG A 12 14.70 -5.06 -21.95
N ALA A 13 14.73 -4.30 -20.85
CA ALA A 13 13.71 -4.40 -19.81
C ALA A 13 12.42 -3.70 -20.26
N SER A 14 11.28 -4.32 -19.98
CA SER A 14 9.96 -3.72 -20.19
C SER A 14 9.35 -3.27 -18.87
N CYS A 15 8.77 -2.09 -18.87
CA CYS A 15 8.04 -1.57 -17.72
C CYS A 15 6.80 -2.43 -17.44
N ARG A 16 6.68 -2.97 -16.24
CA ARG A 16 5.55 -3.82 -15.85
C ARG A 16 4.21 -3.08 -15.87
N THR A 17 4.24 -1.75 -15.63
CA THR A 17 3.04 -0.89 -15.62
C THR A 17 2.54 -0.56 -17.02
N CYS A 18 3.36 0.04 -17.87
CA CYS A 18 2.93 0.53 -19.18
C CYS A 18 3.29 -0.41 -20.36
N LYS A 19 4.04 -1.50 -20.09
CA LYS A 19 4.50 -2.50 -21.06
C LYS A 19 5.51 -1.98 -22.10
N LYS A 20 5.87 -0.69 -22.05
CA LYS A 20 6.88 -0.10 -22.94
C LYS A 20 8.29 -0.46 -22.46
N THR A 21 9.23 -0.46 -23.37
CA THR A 21 10.65 -0.69 -23.10
C THR A 21 11.22 0.45 -22.25
N ILE A 22 12.09 0.11 -21.31
CA ILE A 22 12.86 1.07 -20.52
C ILE A 22 14.20 1.25 -21.25
N GLY A 23 14.47 2.47 -21.71
CA GLY A 23 15.66 2.79 -22.49
C GLY A 23 16.96 2.61 -21.69
N LYS A 24 18.07 2.35 -22.37
CA LYS A 24 19.37 2.32 -21.71
C LYS A 24 19.70 3.69 -21.12
N GLY A 25 20.13 3.73 -19.86
CA GLY A 25 20.43 4.96 -19.12
C GLY A 25 19.20 5.61 -18.48
N GLU A 26 17.96 5.14 -18.73
CA GLU A 26 16.79 5.62 -18.03
C GLU A 26 16.76 5.08 -16.59
N LEU A 27 16.40 5.95 -15.66
CA LEU A 27 16.15 5.54 -14.28
C LEU A 27 14.91 4.64 -14.19
N ARG A 28 15.03 3.54 -13.47
CA ARG A 28 13.99 2.55 -13.28
C ARG A 28 13.88 2.13 -11.82
N LEU A 29 12.66 1.86 -11.37
CA LEU A 29 12.41 1.22 -10.10
C LEU A 29 12.38 -0.31 -10.31
N GLY A 30 13.19 -1.03 -9.55
CA GLY A 30 13.12 -2.47 -9.38
C GLY A 30 12.39 -2.81 -8.09
N VAL A 31 11.35 -3.64 -8.21
CA VAL A 31 10.60 -4.17 -7.07
C VAL A 31 10.81 -5.68 -7.04
N GLU A 32 11.32 -6.17 -5.92
CA GLU A 32 11.48 -7.61 -5.71
C GLU A 32 10.12 -8.25 -5.44
N VAL A 33 9.79 -9.29 -6.20
CA VAL A 33 8.57 -10.06 -6.02
C VAL A 33 8.89 -11.55 -5.93
N THR A 34 8.33 -12.19 -4.92
CA THR A 34 8.29 -13.64 -4.81
C THR A 34 6.95 -14.15 -5.34
N THR A 35 6.96 -15.23 -6.07
CA THR A 35 5.74 -15.88 -6.57
C THR A 35 5.55 -17.21 -5.86
N GLN A 36 4.30 -17.63 -5.69
CA GLN A 36 3.97 -18.92 -5.06
C GLN A 36 4.54 -20.15 -5.82
N PHE A 37 5.00 -19.94 -7.05
CA PHE A 37 5.55 -20.98 -7.91
C PHE A 37 7.07 -20.99 -8.00
N SER A 38 7.75 -20.04 -7.33
CA SER A 38 9.21 -19.93 -7.34
C SER A 38 9.70 -19.30 -6.05
N ASP A 39 10.51 -20.04 -5.31
CA ASP A 39 11.20 -19.52 -4.11
C ASP A 39 12.30 -18.52 -4.46
N THR A 40 12.59 -18.35 -5.75
CA THR A 40 13.59 -17.39 -6.21
C THR A 40 12.93 -16.03 -6.46
N PRO A 41 13.32 -14.97 -5.73
CA PRO A 41 12.80 -13.64 -5.95
C PRO A 41 13.15 -13.14 -7.35
N SER A 42 12.22 -12.47 -7.99
CA SER A 42 12.38 -11.87 -9.32
C SER A 42 12.18 -10.36 -9.24
N MET A 43 12.96 -9.62 -10.05
CA MET A 43 12.84 -8.15 -10.12
C MET A 43 11.85 -7.75 -11.20
N GLN A 44 10.85 -6.96 -10.80
CA GLN A 44 9.94 -6.29 -11.73
C GLN A 44 10.35 -4.85 -11.92
N TRP A 45 10.54 -4.45 -13.18
CA TRP A 45 11.03 -3.13 -13.53
C TRP A 45 9.92 -2.18 -13.94
N HIS A 46 10.01 -0.94 -13.52
CA HIS A 46 9.05 0.13 -13.82
C HIS A 46 9.79 1.42 -14.17
N HIS A 47 9.28 2.19 -15.14
CA HIS A 47 9.71 3.58 -15.26
C HIS A 47 9.39 4.30 -13.94
N VAL A 48 10.24 5.22 -13.53
CA VAL A 48 10.08 5.93 -12.25
C VAL A 48 8.73 6.70 -12.20
N LEU A 49 8.34 7.35 -13.30
CA LEU A 49 7.02 8.02 -13.44
C LEU A 49 5.84 7.03 -13.38
N CYS A 50 5.99 5.85 -13.99
CA CYS A 50 4.95 4.83 -13.91
C CYS A 50 4.82 4.26 -12.49
N ALA A 51 5.94 4.15 -11.78
CA ALA A 51 5.98 3.73 -10.39
C ALA A 51 5.34 4.79 -9.48
N ALA A 52 5.57 6.08 -9.70
CA ALA A 52 4.95 7.16 -8.96
C ALA A 52 3.41 7.05 -8.94
N GLY A 53 2.80 6.66 -10.05
CA GLY A 53 1.35 6.50 -10.16
C GLY A 53 0.78 5.16 -9.67
N LYS A 54 1.62 4.11 -9.53
CA LYS A 54 1.15 2.75 -9.22
C LYS A 54 1.73 2.17 -7.94
N LEU A 55 2.94 2.53 -7.61
CA LEU A 55 3.76 2.00 -6.53
C LEU A 55 4.41 3.16 -5.75
N PRO A 56 3.63 4.17 -5.31
CA PRO A 56 4.20 5.37 -4.69
C PRO A 56 4.92 5.05 -3.37
N GLY A 57 4.50 4.03 -2.64
CA GLY A 57 5.15 3.59 -1.40
C GLY A 57 6.52 3.00 -1.65
N GLU A 58 6.61 2.04 -2.55
CA GLU A 58 7.85 1.36 -2.94
C GLU A 58 8.84 2.35 -3.58
N LEU A 59 8.32 3.29 -4.38
CA LEU A 59 9.13 4.34 -4.97
C LEU A 59 9.68 5.31 -3.90
N LYS A 60 8.86 5.72 -2.94
CA LYS A 60 9.28 6.61 -1.84
C LYS A 60 10.37 5.97 -0.99
N GLU A 61 10.22 4.68 -0.68
CA GLU A 61 11.23 3.90 0.05
C GLU A 61 12.56 3.83 -0.72
N ALA A 62 12.50 3.48 -2.02
CA ALA A 62 13.69 3.39 -2.86
C ALA A 62 14.36 4.75 -3.09
N LEU A 63 13.59 5.84 -3.18
CA LEU A 63 14.10 7.21 -3.27
C LEU A 63 14.81 7.67 -1.98
N GLY A 64 14.42 7.13 -0.83
CA GLY A 64 15.07 7.43 0.45
C GLY A 64 16.48 6.85 0.59
N THR A 65 16.78 5.81 -0.17
CA THR A 65 18.09 5.12 -0.19
C THR A 65 18.94 5.44 -1.43
N TYR A 66 18.35 6.13 -2.42
CA TYR A 66 19.05 6.47 -3.65
C TYR A 66 19.80 7.78 -3.53
N GLU A 67 21.12 7.74 -3.68
CA GLU A 67 22.01 8.91 -3.57
C GLU A 67 22.24 9.67 -4.90
N GLY A 68 21.68 9.16 -6.01
CA GLY A 68 21.82 9.78 -7.31
C GLY A 68 20.81 10.89 -7.58
N GLU A 69 21.07 11.68 -8.64
CA GLU A 69 20.10 12.68 -9.09
C GLU A 69 18.90 12.03 -9.77
N VAL A 70 17.72 12.43 -9.36
CA VAL A 70 16.46 12.02 -9.99
C VAL A 70 15.89 13.23 -10.73
N GLY A 71 15.97 13.20 -12.07
CA GLY A 71 15.35 14.22 -12.89
C GLY A 71 13.84 14.32 -12.61
N ASN A 72 13.29 15.52 -12.70
CA ASN A 72 11.85 15.77 -12.51
C ASN A 72 11.31 15.38 -11.13
N ARG A 73 12.11 15.51 -10.06
CA ARG A 73 11.72 15.14 -8.70
C ARG A 73 10.38 15.74 -8.28
N ALA A 74 10.13 17.02 -8.57
CA ALA A 74 8.87 17.69 -8.23
C ALA A 74 7.66 17.05 -8.94
N GLU A 75 7.82 16.61 -10.18
CA GLU A 75 6.77 15.92 -10.94
C GLU A 75 6.50 14.52 -10.35
N LEU A 76 7.54 13.83 -9.92
CA LEU A 76 7.41 12.53 -9.25
C LEU A 76 6.69 12.66 -7.91
N ASP A 77 7.09 13.61 -7.08
CA ASP A 77 6.48 13.85 -5.78
C ASP A 77 4.99 14.18 -5.93
N LYS A 78 4.64 15.05 -6.89
CA LYS A 78 3.25 15.36 -7.22
C LYS A 78 2.48 14.13 -7.70
N ALA A 79 3.05 13.32 -8.58
CA ALA A 79 2.42 12.11 -9.09
C ALA A 79 2.21 11.08 -7.97
N MET A 80 3.16 10.93 -7.04
CA MET A 80 3.03 10.08 -5.88
C MET A 80 1.93 10.56 -4.94
N GLU A 81 1.87 11.86 -4.63
CA GLU A 81 0.81 12.43 -3.81
C GLU A 81 -0.58 12.23 -4.42
N GLU A 82 -0.72 12.47 -5.72
CA GLU A 82 -1.99 12.24 -6.42
C GLU A 82 -2.39 10.76 -6.39
N ALA A 83 -1.44 9.85 -6.56
CA ALA A 83 -1.69 8.41 -6.50
C ALA A 83 -2.11 7.97 -5.09
N ILE A 84 -1.45 8.50 -4.05
CA ILE A 84 -1.79 8.26 -2.66
C ILE A 84 -3.20 8.78 -2.35
N LYS A 85 -3.51 10.02 -2.73
CA LYS A 85 -4.85 10.63 -2.57
C LYS A 85 -5.95 9.83 -3.26
N LYS A 86 -5.66 9.21 -4.40
CA LYS A 86 -6.60 8.34 -5.15
C LYS A 86 -6.70 6.92 -4.58
N GLY A 87 -5.96 6.59 -3.50
CA GLY A 87 -5.94 5.27 -2.89
C GLY A 87 -5.29 4.19 -3.76
N GLY A 88 -4.42 4.59 -4.69
CA GLY A 88 -3.79 3.69 -5.68
C GLY A 88 -2.59 2.90 -5.16
N ALA A 89 -2.06 3.23 -3.99
CA ALA A 89 -0.96 2.50 -3.38
C ALA A 89 -1.48 1.23 -2.71
N LYS A 90 -0.84 0.09 -2.98
CA LYS A 90 -1.13 -1.14 -2.23
C LYS A 90 -0.59 -0.99 -0.80
N PRO A 91 -1.37 -1.37 0.21
CA PRO A 91 -0.89 -1.38 1.59
C PRO A 91 0.25 -2.39 1.77
N GLY A 92 1.12 -2.14 2.74
CA GLY A 92 2.28 -2.97 3.04
C GLY A 92 1.96 -4.28 3.75
N GLY A 93 0.71 -4.47 4.18
CA GLY A 93 0.23 -5.60 4.97
C GLY A 93 -0.98 -5.19 5.81
N PHE A 94 -1.38 -6.02 6.75
CA PHE A 94 -2.41 -5.69 7.74
C PHE A 94 -1.78 -5.39 9.10
N PRO A 95 -2.42 -4.56 9.93
CA PRO A 95 -3.55 -3.67 9.61
C PRO A 95 -3.13 -2.44 8.81
N TYR A 96 -4.07 -1.83 8.09
CA TYR A 96 -3.84 -0.56 7.38
C TYR A 96 -5.12 0.28 7.30
N VAL A 97 -4.96 1.57 7.03
CA VAL A 97 -6.06 2.50 6.74
C VAL A 97 -6.04 2.89 5.28
N ASP A 98 -7.19 2.91 4.64
CA ASP A 98 -7.41 3.48 3.31
C ASP A 98 -8.76 4.21 3.24
N ARG A 99 -9.02 4.84 2.09
CA ARG A 99 -10.34 5.39 1.78
C ARG A 99 -11.12 4.37 0.96
N ALA A 100 -12.34 4.06 1.40
CA ALA A 100 -13.20 3.10 0.72
C ALA A 100 -13.40 3.49 -0.76
N PRO A 101 -12.94 2.69 -1.73
CA PRO A 101 -13.08 3.02 -3.15
C PRO A 101 -14.54 2.94 -3.63
N THR A 102 -15.36 2.18 -2.92
CA THR A 102 -16.79 2.00 -3.21
C THR A 102 -17.55 1.91 -1.88
N GLY A 103 -18.85 2.22 -1.89
CA GLY A 103 -19.73 2.04 -0.72
C GLY A 103 -20.23 0.60 -0.53
N ARG A 104 -19.50 -0.42 -0.99
CA ARG A 104 -19.94 -1.83 -0.92
C ARG A 104 -19.40 -2.59 0.28
N ALA A 105 -18.33 -2.09 0.90
CA ALA A 105 -17.75 -2.73 2.08
C ALA A 105 -18.68 -2.53 3.28
N LYS A 106 -18.79 -3.55 4.12
CA LYS A 106 -19.50 -3.48 5.40
C LYS A 106 -18.51 -3.53 6.54
N CYS A 107 -18.83 -2.84 7.62
CA CYS A 107 -18.08 -2.91 8.86
C CYS A 107 -18.33 -4.26 9.55
N MET A 108 -17.26 -4.94 9.94
CA MET A 108 -17.36 -6.25 10.62
C MET A 108 -17.98 -6.15 12.02
N GLN A 109 -17.98 -4.96 12.65
CA GLN A 109 -18.50 -4.76 14.00
C GLN A 109 -19.98 -4.38 13.99
N CYS A 110 -20.37 -3.37 13.22
CA CYS A 110 -21.74 -2.84 13.23
C CYS A 110 -22.59 -3.27 12.02
N ASP A 111 -22.01 -4.01 11.07
CA ASP A 111 -22.65 -4.49 9.84
C ASP A 111 -23.16 -3.38 8.89
N GLU A 112 -22.92 -2.11 9.25
CA GLU A 112 -23.28 -0.97 8.43
C GLU A 112 -22.34 -0.81 7.23
N ALA A 113 -22.84 -0.24 6.14
CA ALA A 113 -22.07 0.03 4.95
C ALA A 113 -21.02 1.13 5.23
N ILE A 114 -19.80 0.92 4.76
CA ILE A 114 -18.73 1.91 4.78
C ILE A 114 -18.86 2.77 3.54
N GLU A 115 -19.18 4.05 3.72
CA GLU A 115 -19.43 4.96 2.61
C GLU A 115 -18.22 5.13 1.69
N LYS A 116 -18.48 5.41 0.43
CA LYS A 116 -17.43 5.70 -0.54
C LYS A 116 -16.62 6.92 -0.09
N GLN A 117 -15.28 6.81 -0.17
CA GLN A 117 -14.31 7.84 0.24
C GLN A 117 -14.19 8.07 1.76
N SER A 118 -15.00 7.41 2.60
CA SER A 118 -14.76 7.42 4.04
C SER A 118 -13.55 6.59 4.42
N PHE A 119 -12.96 6.88 5.56
CA PHE A 119 -11.88 6.08 6.12
C PHE A 119 -12.39 4.74 6.61
N ARG A 120 -11.59 3.71 6.41
CA ARG A 120 -11.80 2.38 6.96
C ARG A 120 -10.48 1.79 7.41
N VAL A 121 -10.54 0.98 8.44
CA VAL A 121 -9.42 0.16 8.91
C VAL A 121 -9.59 -1.23 8.32
N ALA A 122 -8.56 -1.69 7.62
CA ALA A 122 -8.51 -3.05 7.10
C ALA A 122 -7.68 -3.93 8.04
N VAL A 123 -8.22 -5.07 8.38
CA VAL A 123 -7.60 -6.07 9.25
C VAL A 123 -7.57 -7.42 8.56
N GLU A 124 -6.62 -8.26 8.93
CA GLU A 124 -6.58 -9.64 8.42
C GLU A 124 -7.72 -10.45 9.06
N ARG A 125 -8.45 -11.18 8.25
CA ARG A 125 -9.44 -12.16 8.74
C ARG A 125 -9.32 -13.46 7.98
N GLU A 126 -9.66 -14.55 8.63
CA GLU A 126 -9.85 -15.83 7.98
C GLU A 126 -11.19 -15.86 7.25
N VAL A 127 -11.16 -16.32 6.02
CA VAL A 127 -12.34 -16.50 5.17
C VAL A 127 -12.43 -17.98 4.82
N ASP A 128 -13.42 -18.64 5.38
CA ASP A 128 -13.73 -20.03 5.02
C ASP A 128 -14.51 -20.04 3.69
N THR A 129 -13.93 -20.66 2.69
CA THR A 129 -14.55 -20.84 1.37
C THR A 129 -15.27 -22.19 1.24
N GLY A 130 -15.39 -22.95 2.34
CA GLY A 130 -15.99 -24.29 2.36
C GLY A 130 -15.05 -25.41 1.91
N SER A 131 -14.02 -25.10 1.12
CA SER A 131 -13.00 -26.08 0.68
C SER A 131 -11.65 -25.85 1.35
N PHE A 132 -11.35 -24.62 1.72
CA PHE A 132 -10.13 -24.22 2.43
C PHE A 132 -10.31 -22.85 3.09
N VAL A 133 -9.54 -22.62 4.14
CA VAL A 133 -9.48 -21.35 4.82
C VAL A 133 -8.44 -20.46 4.14
N THR A 134 -8.86 -19.25 3.73
CA THR A 134 -7.97 -18.23 3.16
C THR A 134 -7.91 -17.01 4.06
N ARG A 135 -6.84 -16.23 3.91
CA ARG A 135 -6.74 -14.94 4.59
C ARG A 135 -7.19 -13.82 3.66
N GLY A 136 -8.05 -12.98 4.16
CA GLY A 136 -8.63 -11.87 3.42
C GLY A 136 -8.70 -10.59 4.25
N ALA A 137 -9.12 -9.50 3.60
CA ALA A 137 -9.37 -8.24 4.30
C ALA A 137 -10.75 -8.23 4.95
N GLY A 138 -10.80 -7.91 6.23
CA GLY A 138 -11.98 -7.41 6.92
C GLY A 138 -11.91 -5.91 7.06
N TYR A 139 -13.04 -5.21 7.09
CA TYR A 139 -13.08 -3.76 7.19
C TYR A 139 -13.88 -3.31 8.40
N LEU A 140 -13.41 -2.24 9.05
CA LEU A 140 -14.03 -1.63 10.21
C LEU A 140 -14.14 -0.11 10.00
N HIS A 141 -15.19 0.50 10.53
CA HIS A 141 -15.17 1.95 10.74
C HIS A 141 -14.10 2.27 11.79
N PRO A 142 -13.39 3.40 11.72
CA PRO A 142 -12.40 3.77 12.73
C PRO A 142 -12.95 3.71 14.15
N LYS A 143 -14.13 4.25 14.39
CA LYS A 143 -14.84 4.23 15.69
C LYS A 143 -15.18 2.84 16.22
N CYS A 144 -15.30 1.85 15.34
CA CYS A 144 -15.65 0.48 15.72
C CYS A 144 -14.43 -0.40 16.01
N VAL A 145 -13.22 0.12 15.81
CA VAL A 145 -11.98 -0.65 16.01
C VAL A 145 -11.75 -0.96 17.46
N ALA A 146 -11.98 0.00 18.37
CA ALA A 146 -11.78 -0.17 19.79
C ALA A 146 -12.64 -1.32 20.38
N GLU A 147 -13.86 -1.50 19.88
CA GLU A 147 -14.77 -2.57 20.28
C GLU A 147 -14.43 -3.93 19.67
N ASN A 148 -13.55 -3.96 18.68
CA ASN A 148 -13.19 -5.18 17.92
C ASN A 148 -11.73 -5.60 18.11
N LEU A 149 -11.00 -4.99 19.04
CA LEU A 149 -9.57 -5.25 19.26
C LEU A 149 -9.27 -6.73 19.55
N GLU A 150 -10.13 -7.42 20.28
CA GLU A 150 -9.98 -8.85 20.61
C GLU A 150 -9.99 -9.73 19.35
N ASN A 151 -10.78 -9.35 18.34
CA ASN A 151 -10.88 -10.10 17.07
C ASN A 151 -9.78 -9.71 16.06
N VAL A 152 -9.11 -8.58 16.26
CA VAL A 152 -8.02 -8.09 15.41
C VAL A 152 -6.66 -8.69 15.83
N GLY A 153 -6.61 -9.32 17.00
CA GLY A 153 -5.47 -10.14 17.42
C GLY A 153 -4.25 -9.38 17.93
N GLY A 154 -4.44 -8.25 18.61
CA GLY A 154 -3.33 -7.50 19.16
C GLY A 154 -3.72 -6.46 20.20
N SER A 155 -2.72 -5.81 20.76
CA SER A 155 -2.93 -4.63 21.60
C SER A 155 -3.24 -3.40 20.73
N THR A 156 -3.79 -2.36 21.33
CA THR A 156 -4.00 -1.07 20.64
C THR A 156 -2.70 -0.52 20.07
N ASP A 157 -1.59 -0.71 20.80
CA ASP A 157 -0.27 -0.22 20.36
C ASP A 157 0.23 -0.96 19.12
N ASP A 158 0.09 -2.29 19.07
CA ASP A 158 0.46 -3.09 17.89
C ASP A 158 -0.38 -2.70 16.66
N LEU A 159 -1.67 -2.43 16.88
CA LEU A 159 -2.56 -1.97 15.82
C LEU A 159 -2.13 -0.60 15.27
N ILE A 160 -1.82 0.35 16.16
CA ILE A 160 -1.37 1.70 15.78
C ILE A 160 -0.05 1.63 15.01
N GLU A 161 0.91 0.85 15.49
CA GLU A 161 2.20 0.65 14.82
C GLU A 161 2.00 0.01 13.44
N GLY A 162 1.18 -1.03 13.35
CA GLY A 162 0.83 -1.69 12.10
C GLY A 162 0.17 -0.73 11.11
N ILE A 163 -0.79 0.08 11.56
CA ILE A 163 -1.45 1.11 10.73
C ILE A 163 -0.43 2.11 10.18
N LYS A 164 0.43 2.67 11.03
CA LYS A 164 1.47 3.64 10.60
C LYS A 164 2.43 3.03 9.59
N LYS A 165 2.83 1.79 9.78
CA LYS A 165 3.76 1.07 8.90
C LYS A 165 3.15 0.69 7.55
N ASN A 166 1.92 0.21 7.55
CA ASN A 166 1.32 -0.46 6.39
C ASN A 166 0.44 0.45 5.54
N SER A 167 -0.09 1.55 6.12
CA SER A 167 -0.96 2.49 5.39
C SER A 167 -0.18 3.26 4.32
N ARG A 168 -0.87 3.58 3.23
CA ARG A 168 -0.32 4.31 2.08
C ARG A 168 -1.19 5.53 1.77
N ILE A 169 -1.62 6.24 2.81
CA ILE A 169 -2.35 7.51 2.77
C ILE A 169 -1.50 8.59 3.47
N PRO A 170 -1.81 9.88 3.31
CA PRO A 170 -1.11 10.96 4.00
C PRO A 170 -1.10 10.75 5.52
N GLU A 171 -0.01 11.11 6.18
CA GLU A 171 0.17 10.96 7.62
C GLU A 171 -0.91 11.71 8.42
N ALA A 172 -1.29 12.91 7.97
CA ALA A 172 -2.39 13.67 8.56
C ALA A 172 -3.74 12.90 8.53
N ASP A 173 -4.01 12.13 7.48
CA ASP A 173 -5.20 11.28 7.38
C ASP A 173 -5.10 10.09 8.36
N ILE A 174 -3.90 9.56 8.57
CA ILE A 174 -3.66 8.49 9.55
C ILE A 174 -3.91 9.00 10.97
N GLU A 175 -3.41 10.19 11.31
CA GLU A 175 -3.61 10.80 12.63
C GLU A 175 -5.09 11.04 12.94
N ILE A 176 -5.88 11.50 11.96
CA ILE A 176 -7.34 11.65 12.12
C ILE A 176 -7.97 10.30 12.50
N VAL A 177 -7.62 9.24 11.81
CA VAL A 177 -8.17 7.90 12.08
C VAL A 177 -7.71 7.37 13.43
N LEU A 178 -6.44 7.58 13.80
CA LEU A 178 -5.93 7.15 15.10
C LEU A 178 -6.62 7.86 16.26
N ALA A 179 -6.96 9.14 16.11
CA ALA A 179 -7.72 9.89 17.10
C ALA A 179 -9.16 9.35 17.28
N GLU A 180 -9.76 8.76 16.25
CA GLU A 180 -11.07 8.10 16.35
C GLU A 180 -10.98 6.70 16.99
N ILE A 181 -9.84 6.01 16.83
CA ILE A 181 -9.60 4.68 17.42
C ILE A 181 -9.31 4.78 18.92
N THR A 182 -8.59 5.81 19.33
CA THR A 182 -8.24 6.07 20.74
C THR A 182 -8.88 7.37 21.21
N PRO A 183 -10.19 7.40 21.46
CA PRO A 183 -10.79 8.56 22.10
C PRO A 183 -10.23 8.66 23.52
N GLY A 184 -9.49 9.76 23.78
CA GLY A 184 -8.83 10.05 25.05
C GLY A 184 -9.74 10.08 26.26
#